data_14f6635aebd6c30da371c8a515415785
#
_entry.id   14f6635aebd6c30da371c8a515415785
#
_cell.length_a   1.000
_cell.length_b   1.000
_cell.length_c   1.000
_cell.angle_alpha   90.00
_cell.angle_beta   90.00
_cell.angle_gamma   90.00
#
_symmetry.space_group_name_H-M   'P 1'
#
loop_
_entity.id
_entity.type
_entity.pdbx_description
1 polymer ?
#
loop_
_entity_poly.entity_id
_entity_poly.type
_entity_poly.pdbx_seq_one_letter_code
_entity_poly.pdbx_strand_id
1 'polypeptide(L)'
;ISRAQKNGEDSQKYSSKAIDYANLAMSTVIPYDSNELKGVWIRPTYYDKKSIEDVLDRLCDSGINNVFIETYYHGKTIFPSQTMEKYGFIKQYEDYAGFDPLRIWINEAHRRGIKVHIWFQTFYVGNKSPDTNPQYILAVHPEWANYQKKNADSDTIAYSVSEHNGYFIDPANPQVQNFLYELLSEIIERYQPDGINLDYIRYPQSLSPIYPNYDMSNWGYTSFARNEFKDMYGVDPIELKTTDPLWGYWKMYRSTKVTNFVRKAGMLCRAKNVMLTAVIFPNRASAMDTKLQDWKNWSANNFVDGFTPLFLTCDDKTAINLMEEVLRNKSASTKLYAGLFVTFMNGSNSDLIKQIHAARRYSLSGLIIFDYAHLNDTYVSTLTESVFRPIKKEYVIQESDIQKTNGTVQFKTKERARDRRK
;
A
#
# COMPACT_ATOMS: atom_id res chain seq x y z
N ILE A 1 28.40 -28.70 -32.45
CA ILE A 1 27.81 -28.38 -31.13
C ILE A 1 28.17 -26.93 -30.74
N SER A 2 29.45 -26.53 -30.81
CA SER A 2 29.88 -25.17 -30.40
C SER A 2 29.27 -24.01 -31.23
N ARG A 3 29.00 -24.21 -32.52
CA ARG A 3 28.41 -23.19 -33.40
C ARG A 3 26.89 -23.01 -33.16
N ALA A 4 26.18 -24.08 -32.82
CA ALA A 4 24.78 -24.05 -32.50
C ALA A 4 24.53 -23.41 -31.10
N GLN A 5 25.40 -23.68 -30.13
CA GLN A 5 25.37 -23.02 -28.82
C GLN A 5 25.64 -21.51 -28.94
N LYS A 6 26.69 -21.13 -29.71
CA LYS A 6 27.01 -19.71 -29.93
C LYS A 6 25.87 -18.95 -30.64
N ASN A 7 25.22 -19.59 -31.63
CA ASN A 7 24.05 -19.01 -32.30
C ASN A 7 22.83 -18.90 -31.35
N GLY A 8 22.68 -19.82 -30.40
CA GLY A 8 21.66 -19.76 -29.38
C GLY A 8 21.87 -18.60 -28.39
N GLU A 9 23.11 -18.42 -27.92
CA GLU A 9 23.48 -17.31 -27.02
C GLU A 9 23.34 -15.95 -27.70
N ASP A 10 23.80 -15.84 -28.98
CA ASP A 10 23.62 -14.62 -29.76
C ASP A 10 22.14 -14.33 -30.03
N SER A 11 21.32 -15.33 -30.32
CA SER A 11 19.86 -15.16 -30.50
C SER A 11 19.19 -14.68 -29.23
N GLN A 12 19.52 -15.25 -28.06
CA GLN A 12 18.99 -14.81 -26.77
C GLN A 12 19.38 -13.35 -26.44
N LYS A 13 20.67 -13.00 -26.71
CA LYS A 13 21.18 -11.65 -26.50
C LYS A 13 20.48 -10.62 -27.40
N TYR A 14 20.23 -10.95 -28.66
CA TYR A 14 19.52 -10.04 -29.57
C TYR A 14 18.03 -9.96 -29.27
N SER A 15 17.40 -11.05 -28.84
CA SER A 15 16.01 -11.04 -28.40
C SER A 15 15.81 -10.17 -27.15
N SER A 16 16.71 -10.28 -26.17
CA SER A 16 16.69 -9.43 -24.97
C SER A 16 16.82 -7.96 -25.35
N LYS A 17 17.81 -7.59 -26.17
CA LYS A 17 17.98 -6.21 -26.65
C LYS A 17 16.77 -5.70 -27.44
N ALA A 18 16.13 -6.52 -28.23
CA ALA A 18 14.94 -6.13 -28.99
C ALA A 18 13.76 -5.81 -28.04
N ILE A 19 13.61 -6.60 -26.98
CA ILE A 19 12.63 -6.35 -25.92
C ILE A 19 12.93 -5.03 -25.20
N ASP A 20 14.20 -4.78 -24.84
CA ASP A 20 14.62 -3.56 -24.18
C ASP A 20 14.34 -2.31 -25.04
N TYR A 21 14.66 -2.38 -26.34
CA TYR A 21 14.33 -1.30 -27.28
C TYR A 21 12.83 -1.12 -27.47
N ALA A 22 12.04 -2.18 -27.52
CA ALA A 22 10.58 -2.09 -27.61
C ALA A 22 9.99 -1.46 -26.34
N ASN A 23 10.47 -1.83 -25.16
CA ASN A 23 10.09 -1.25 -23.90
C ASN A 23 10.47 0.24 -23.82
N LEU A 24 11.66 0.60 -24.28
CA LEU A 24 12.09 1.99 -24.35
C LEU A 24 11.22 2.79 -25.32
N ALA A 25 10.90 2.26 -26.51
CA ALA A 25 10.01 2.88 -27.47
C ALA A 25 8.61 3.10 -26.89
N MET A 26 8.06 2.08 -26.21
CA MET A 26 6.76 2.21 -25.53
C MET A 26 6.79 3.30 -24.45
N SER A 27 7.84 3.42 -23.68
CA SER A 27 7.97 4.42 -22.62
C SER A 27 8.09 5.85 -23.12
N THR A 28 8.57 6.04 -24.38
CA THR A 28 8.69 7.37 -25.00
C THR A 28 7.39 7.87 -25.62
N VAL A 29 6.44 6.98 -25.92
CA VAL A 29 5.14 7.32 -26.54
C VAL A 29 4.14 7.84 -25.50
N ILE A 30 4.29 7.43 -24.24
CA ILE A 30 3.37 7.85 -23.17
C ILE A 30 3.90 9.11 -22.52
N PRO A 31 3.12 10.22 -22.51
CA PRO A 31 3.56 11.48 -21.92
C PRO A 31 3.96 11.31 -20.46
N TYR A 32 5.10 11.87 -20.11
CA TYR A 32 5.52 12.00 -18.72
C TYR A 32 4.67 13.10 -18.06
N ASP A 33 4.01 12.77 -16.95
CA ASP A 33 3.37 13.76 -16.10
C ASP A 33 4.30 14.12 -14.94
N SER A 34 4.70 15.37 -14.85
CA SER A 34 5.52 15.89 -13.75
C SER A 34 4.79 15.83 -12.40
N ASN A 35 3.45 15.86 -12.42
CA ASN A 35 2.60 15.81 -11.24
C ASN A 35 2.23 14.38 -10.81
N GLU A 36 2.62 13.37 -11.59
CA GLU A 36 2.40 11.98 -11.25
C GLU A 36 3.08 11.63 -9.92
N LEU A 37 2.34 11.06 -8.99
CA LEU A 37 2.92 10.45 -7.80
C LEU A 37 3.66 9.18 -8.20
N LYS A 38 4.97 9.14 -8.01
CA LYS A 38 5.85 7.98 -8.20
C LYS A 38 6.37 7.56 -6.85
N GLY A 39 5.69 6.60 -6.24
CA GLY A 39 5.91 6.20 -4.87
C GLY A 39 6.56 4.83 -4.71
N VAL A 40 7.09 4.59 -3.52
CA VAL A 40 7.56 3.28 -3.10
C VAL A 40 7.22 3.08 -1.62
N TRP A 41 6.71 1.88 -1.27
CA TRP A 41 6.59 1.46 0.13
C TRP A 41 7.93 0.99 0.66
N ILE A 42 8.29 1.44 1.86
CA ILE A 42 9.55 1.11 2.53
C ILE A 42 9.27 0.55 3.91
N ARG A 43 9.75 -0.66 4.16
CA ARG A 43 9.89 -1.21 5.51
C ARG A 43 11.22 -0.74 6.07
N PRO A 44 11.23 0.09 7.11
CA PRO A 44 12.47 0.65 7.63
C PRO A 44 13.27 -0.44 8.36
N THR A 45 14.47 -0.69 7.86
CA THR A 45 15.46 -1.58 8.48
C THR A 45 16.81 -0.85 8.61
N TYR A 46 16.74 0.48 8.71
CA TYR A 46 17.90 1.38 8.66
C TYR A 46 18.09 2.03 10.03
N TYR A 47 19.25 1.84 10.60
CA TYR A 47 19.53 2.15 12.01
C TYR A 47 20.45 3.38 12.17
N ASP A 48 20.78 4.06 11.10
CA ASP A 48 21.60 5.29 11.11
C ASP A 48 21.20 6.26 10.00
N LYS A 49 21.64 7.49 10.16
CA LYS A 49 21.31 8.58 9.22
C LYS A 49 21.86 8.31 7.82
N LYS A 50 23.09 7.79 7.72
CA LYS A 50 23.76 7.59 6.43
C LYS A 50 23.04 6.57 5.55
N SER A 51 22.61 5.46 6.14
CA SER A 51 21.85 4.44 5.40
C SER A 51 20.50 4.97 4.90
N ILE A 52 19.83 5.85 5.67
CA ILE A 52 18.59 6.52 5.21
C ILE A 52 18.88 7.47 4.05
N GLU A 53 19.96 8.26 4.13
CA GLU A 53 20.39 9.15 3.06
C GLU A 53 20.69 8.39 1.77
N ASP A 54 21.42 7.27 1.84
CA ASP A 54 21.76 6.44 0.67
C ASP A 54 20.52 5.87 -0.01
N VAL A 55 19.51 5.44 0.75
CA VAL A 55 18.22 5.00 0.20
C VAL A 55 17.53 6.15 -0.52
N LEU A 56 17.46 7.32 0.09
CA LEU A 56 16.77 8.48 -0.48
C LEU A 56 17.51 9.01 -1.72
N ASP A 57 18.84 8.99 -1.75
CA ASP A 57 19.63 9.35 -2.93
C ASP A 57 19.34 8.41 -4.09
N ARG A 58 19.36 7.09 -3.85
CA ARG A 58 19.01 6.09 -4.86
C ARG A 58 17.61 6.27 -5.42
N LEU A 59 16.63 6.59 -4.56
CA LEU A 59 15.24 6.83 -4.97
C LEU A 59 15.09 8.12 -5.77
N CYS A 60 15.75 9.20 -5.34
CA CYS A 60 15.79 10.46 -6.05
C CYS A 60 16.36 10.29 -7.47
N ASP A 61 17.48 9.60 -7.59
CA ASP A 61 18.14 9.32 -8.87
C ASP A 61 17.26 8.45 -9.79
N SER A 62 16.41 7.59 -9.23
CA SER A 62 15.45 6.79 -10.00
C SER A 62 14.15 7.51 -10.36
N GLY A 63 14.01 8.80 -9.99
CA GLY A 63 12.82 9.60 -10.31
C GLY A 63 11.62 9.33 -9.40
N ILE A 64 11.80 8.62 -8.29
CA ILE A 64 10.80 8.48 -7.21
C ILE A 64 10.66 9.81 -6.50
N ASN A 65 9.43 10.27 -6.29
CA ASN A 65 9.13 11.55 -5.65
C ASN A 65 8.27 11.44 -4.38
N ASN A 66 7.89 10.22 -4.01
CA ASN A 66 7.15 9.93 -2.77
C ASN A 66 7.64 8.64 -2.12
N VAL A 67 7.74 8.63 -0.80
CA VAL A 67 8.04 7.42 -0.01
C VAL A 67 6.93 7.17 1.00
N PHE A 68 6.56 5.91 1.17
CA PHE A 68 5.56 5.43 2.11
C PHE A 68 6.28 4.60 3.18
N ILE A 69 6.58 5.24 4.31
CA ILE A 69 7.42 4.65 5.38
C ILE A 69 6.53 3.89 6.36
N GLU A 70 6.76 2.59 6.55
CA GLU A 70 6.05 1.77 7.53
C GLU A 70 6.40 2.23 8.94
N THR A 71 5.57 3.11 9.49
CA THR A 71 5.85 3.88 10.71
C THR A 71 5.24 3.29 11.97
N TYR A 72 4.02 2.77 11.84
CA TYR A 72 3.35 1.97 12.87
C TYR A 72 3.01 0.61 12.27
N TYR A 73 3.66 -0.44 12.76
CA TYR A 73 3.46 -1.80 12.29
C TYR A 73 3.71 -2.82 13.40
N HIS A 74 3.03 -3.94 13.33
CA HIS A 74 3.08 -4.98 14.36
C HIS A 74 2.86 -4.45 15.78
N GLY A 75 1.98 -3.44 15.92
CA GLY A 75 1.67 -2.84 17.22
C GLY A 75 2.79 -2.01 17.85
N LYS A 76 3.78 -1.59 17.08
CA LYS A 76 4.91 -0.77 17.52
C LYS A 76 5.17 0.38 16.56
N THR A 77 5.85 1.42 17.03
CA THR A 77 6.29 2.57 16.21
C THR A 77 7.79 2.52 15.94
N ILE A 78 8.24 3.12 14.83
CA ILE A 78 9.68 3.31 14.58
C ILE A 78 10.26 4.53 15.29
N PHE A 79 9.42 5.36 15.89
CA PHE A 79 9.79 6.59 16.61
C PHE A 79 9.40 6.48 18.08
N PRO A 80 10.04 7.23 18.99
CA PRO A 80 9.69 7.23 20.41
C PRO A 80 8.33 7.92 20.64
N SER A 81 7.26 7.13 20.72
CA SER A 81 5.89 7.60 20.82
C SER A 81 5.47 7.84 22.27
N GLN A 82 4.96 9.04 22.54
CA GLN A 82 4.36 9.40 23.82
C GLN A 82 2.99 8.76 24.02
N THR A 83 2.24 8.57 22.92
CA THR A 83 0.95 7.88 22.95
C THR A 83 1.12 6.42 23.33
N MET A 84 2.09 5.70 22.71
CA MET A 84 2.38 4.31 23.07
C MET A 84 2.74 4.19 24.56
N GLU A 85 3.60 5.07 25.07
CA GLU A 85 4.03 5.11 26.46
C GLU A 85 2.83 5.41 27.42
N LYS A 86 1.97 6.36 27.06
CA LYS A 86 0.73 6.72 27.81
C LYS A 86 -0.19 5.51 28.00
N TYR A 87 -0.30 4.64 27.00
CA TYR A 87 -1.13 3.44 27.05
C TYR A 87 -0.41 2.22 27.64
N GLY A 88 0.84 2.34 28.10
CA GLY A 88 1.63 1.26 28.68
C GLY A 88 2.23 0.29 27.67
N PHE A 89 2.23 0.65 26.38
CA PHE A 89 2.79 -0.17 25.31
C PHE A 89 4.28 0.05 25.11
N ILE A 90 4.91 -0.83 24.30
CA ILE A 90 6.29 -0.62 23.86
C ILE A 90 6.36 0.72 23.10
N LYS A 91 7.13 1.65 23.66
CA LYS A 91 7.26 3.03 23.18
C LYS A 91 7.77 3.12 21.73
N GLN A 92 8.63 2.18 21.33
CA GLN A 92 9.31 2.15 20.04
C GLN A 92 9.87 0.75 19.81
N TYR A 93 10.13 0.37 18.56
CA TYR A 93 10.93 -0.82 18.29
C TYR A 93 12.27 -0.74 18.99
N GLU A 94 12.67 -1.82 19.63
CA GLU A 94 13.90 -1.91 20.45
C GLU A 94 15.16 -1.59 19.63
N ASP A 95 15.18 -2.00 18.36
CA ASP A 95 16.29 -1.76 17.42
C ASP A 95 16.54 -0.27 17.16
N TYR A 96 15.57 0.61 17.45
CA TYR A 96 15.70 2.06 17.32
C TYR A 96 15.88 2.79 18.65
N ALA A 97 16.18 2.08 19.73
CA ALA A 97 16.34 2.71 21.05
C ALA A 97 17.37 3.85 21.03
N GLY A 98 16.92 5.03 21.44
CA GLY A 98 17.76 6.25 21.43
C GLY A 98 17.91 6.94 20.07
N PHE A 99 17.21 6.46 19.04
CA PHE A 99 17.24 6.98 17.68
C PHE A 99 15.82 7.27 17.19
N ASP A 100 15.61 8.38 16.48
CA ASP A 100 14.33 8.74 15.88
C ASP A 100 14.44 8.72 14.34
N PRO A 101 14.32 7.54 13.71
CA PRO A 101 14.46 7.41 12.28
C PRO A 101 13.38 8.16 11.51
N LEU A 102 12.16 8.29 12.05
CA LEU A 102 11.08 9.00 11.35
C LEU A 102 11.43 10.47 11.12
N ARG A 103 12.04 11.12 12.10
CA ARG A 103 12.52 12.50 11.98
C ARG A 103 13.55 12.65 10.86
N ILE A 104 14.43 11.67 10.74
CA ILE A 104 15.50 11.69 9.72
C ILE A 104 14.89 11.42 8.35
N TRP A 105 14.02 10.40 8.20
CA TRP A 105 13.33 10.12 6.95
C TRP A 105 12.63 11.36 6.39
N ILE A 106 11.86 12.08 7.21
CA ILE A 106 11.12 13.27 6.79
C ILE A 106 12.08 14.40 6.39
N ASN A 107 13.05 14.73 7.25
CA ASN A 107 13.95 15.82 6.98
C ASN A 107 14.81 15.59 5.73
N GLU A 108 15.36 14.39 5.58
CA GLU A 108 16.24 14.07 4.46
C GLU A 108 15.48 13.86 3.15
N ALA A 109 14.25 13.35 3.20
CA ALA A 109 13.37 13.26 2.04
C ALA A 109 12.97 14.66 1.54
N HIS A 110 12.53 15.53 2.44
CA HIS A 110 12.15 16.91 2.08
C HIS A 110 13.31 17.69 1.48
N ARG A 111 14.56 17.52 1.96
CA ARG A 111 15.77 18.12 1.35
C ARG A 111 15.97 17.71 -0.11
N ARG A 112 15.48 16.53 -0.50
CA ARG A 112 15.56 15.98 -1.87
C ARG A 112 14.30 16.23 -2.70
N GLY A 113 13.32 16.98 -2.14
CA GLY A 113 12.02 17.18 -2.79
C GLY A 113 11.14 15.94 -2.83
N ILE A 114 11.44 14.91 -2.02
CA ILE A 114 10.65 13.70 -1.88
C ILE A 114 9.63 13.90 -0.76
N LYS A 115 8.36 13.58 -1.04
CA LYS A 115 7.27 13.60 -0.06
C LYS A 115 7.23 12.34 0.77
N VAL A 116 6.86 12.47 2.06
CA VAL A 116 6.79 11.36 3.00
C VAL A 116 5.36 11.09 3.42
N HIS A 117 4.94 9.86 3.18
CA HIS A 117 3.65 9.32 3.63
C HIS A 117 3.88 8.30 4.73
N ILE A 118 3.12 8.41 5.80
CA ILE A 118 3.14 7.47 6.92
C ILE A 118 2.35 6.23 6.53
N TRP A 119 3.01 5.09 6.34
CA TRP A 119 2.34 3.81 6.18
C TRP A 119 1.98 3.27 7.56
N PHE A 120 0.68 3.15 7.82
CA PHE A 120 0.09 2.92 9.14
C PHE A 120 -0.78 1.67 9.13
N GLN A 121 -0.34 0.59 9.81
CA GLN A 121 -1.10 -0.66 9.95
C GLN A 121 -2.19 -0.51 11.01
N THR A 122 -3.37 -0.07 10.62
CA THR A 122 -4.40 0.46 11.51
C THR A 122 -4.87 -0.53 12.59
N PHE A 123 -5.51 -1.64 12.19
CA PHE A 123 -6.09 -2.59 13.15
C PHE A 123 -5.27 -3.86 13.33
N TYR A 124 -4.22 -4.04 12.58
CA TYR A 124 -3.30 -5.17 12.71
C TYR A 124 -2.20 -4.85 13.72
N VAL A 125 -1.97 -5.75 14.68
CA VAL A 125 -1.01 -5.53 15.77
C VAL A 125 0.13 -6.55 15.80
N GLY A 126 0.33 -7.27 14.70
CA GLY A 126 1.44 -8.20 14.54
C GLY A 126 1.08 -9.66 14.71
N ASN A 127 2.07 -10.52 14.62
CA ASN A 127 1.93 -11.99 14.68
C ASN A 127 2.67 -12.64 15.86
N LYS A 128 3.14 -11.84 16.80
CA LYS A 128 3.72 -12.34 18.05
C LYS A 128 2.62 -12.55 19.07
N SER A 129 2.64 -13.70 19.75
CA SER A 129 1.69 -13.96 20.83
C SER A 129 1.78 -12.89 21.92
N PRO A 130 0.64 -12.36 22.41
CA PRO A 130 0.62 -11.40 23.51
C PRO A 130 1.37 -11.88 24.75
N ASP A 131 1.37 -13.18 25.02
CA ASP A 131 2.05 -13.77 26.18
C ASP A 131 3.58 -13.64 26.15
N THR A 132 4.15 -13.29 25.00
CA THR A 132 5.61 -13.20 24.84
C THR A 132 6.21 -11.89 25.32
N ASN A 133 5.40 -10.85 25.52
CA ASN A 133 5.84 -9.57 26.08
C ASN A 133 4.68 -8.83 26.75
N PRO A 134 4.77 -8.49 28.06
CA PRO A 134 3.68 -7.84 28.79
C PRO A 134 3.34 -6.42 28.33
N GLN A 135 4.16 -5.81 27.47
CA GLN A 135 3.89 -4.48 26.90
C GLN A 135 3.32 -4.55 25.46
N TYR A 136 3.01 -5.72 24.93
CA TYR A 136 2.26 -5.80 23.67
C TYR A 136 0.83 -5.32 23.89
N ILE A 137 0.24 -4.73 22.85
CA ILE A 137 -1.08 -4.11 22.92
C ILE A 137 -2.12 -5.06 23.52
N LEU A 138 -2.16 -6.31 23.06
CA LEU A 138 -3.12 -7.30 23.54
C LEU A 138 -2.69 -8.03 24.82
N ALA A 139 -1.48 -7.80 25.31
CA ALA A 139 -1.08 -8.20 26.66
C ALA A 139 -1.56 -7.17 27.70
N VAL A 140 -1.46 -5.89 27.37
CA VAL A 140 -1.93 -4.78 28.22
C VAL A 140 -3.46 -4.66 28.19
N HIS A 141 -4.07 -4.79 26.99
CA HIS A 141 -5.50 -4.64 26.72
C HIS A 141 -6.06 -5.88 25.99
N PRO A 142 -6.18 -7.03 26.65
CA PRO A 142 -6.75 -8.24 26.03
C PRO A 142 -8.21 -8.03 25.56
N GLU A 143 -8.96 -7.15 26.20
CA GLU A 143 -10.33 -6.77 25.83
C GLU A 143 -10.42 -6.01 24.49
N TRP A 144 -9.31 -5.58 23.92
CA TRP A 144 -9.27 -4.98 22.59
C TRP A 144 -9.17 -6.00 21.46
N ALA A 145 -8.94 -7.28 21.79
CA ALA A 145 -8.77 -8.34 20.81
C ALA A 145 -10.04 -8.54 19.96
N ASN A 146 -9.83 -8.81 18.69
CA ASN A 146 -10.91 -9.15 17.76
C ASN A 146 -11.16 -10.66 17.73
N TYR A 147 -12.40 -11.09 17.61
CA TYR A 147 -12.79 -12.50 17.64
C TYR A 147 -13.63 -12.90 16.42
N GLN A 148 -13.44 -14.13 15.96
CA GLN A 148 -14.35 -14.77 15.01
C GLN A 148 -15.60 -15.29 15.74
N LYS A 149 -16.69 -15.49 14.99
CA LYS A 149 -17.92 -16.10 15.54
C LYS A 149 -17.65 -17.44 16.22
N LYS A 150 -16.82 -18.30 15.61
CA LYS A 150 -16.49 -19.64 16.13
C LYS A 150 -15.76 -19.67 17.48
N ASN A 151 -15.13 -18.57 17.86
CA ASN A 151 -14.36 -18.43 19.12
C ASN A 151 -14.71 -17.14 19.88
N ALA A 152 -15.94 -16.65 19.69
CA ALA A 152 -16.45 -15.44 20.35
C ALA A 152 -16.50 -15.54 21.88
N ASP A 153 -16.66 -16.75 22.41
CA ASP A 153 -16.75 -17.03 23.84
C ASP A 153 -15.46 -17.70 24.37
N SER A 154 -14.35 -17.62 23.62
CA SER A 154 -13.05 -18.18 24.02
C SER A 154 -12.31 -17.20 24.94
N ASP A 155 -11.66 -17.72 25.98
CA ASP A 155 -10.72 -16.96 26.81
C ASP A 155 -9.35 -16.74 26.12
N THR A 156 -9.11 -17.42 24.98
CA THR A 156 -7.88 -17.30 24.25
C THR A 156 -7.99 -16.26 23.15
N ILE A 157 -7.07 -15.30 23.12
CA ILE A 157 -7.01 -14.25 22.10
C ILE A 157 -6.85 -14.90 20.72
N ALA A 158 -7.77 -14.57 19.81
CA ALA A 158 -7.79 -15.14 18.47
C ALA A 158 -6.78 -14.46 17.54
N TYR A 159 -6.16 -15.26 16.64
CA TYR A 159 -5.35 -14.77 15.54
C TYR A 159 -5.91 -15.25 14.20
N SER A 160 -5.61 -14.54 13.14
CA SER A 160 -6.02 -14.87 11.78
C SER A 160 -4.94 -15.68 11.05
N VAL A 161 -5.22 -16.96 10.79
CA VAL A 161 -4.29 -17.85 10.07
C VAL A 161 -4.02 -17.33 8.66
N SER A 162 -5.04 -16.81 7.97
CA SER A 162 -4.92 -16.27 6.61
C SER A 162 -4.14 -14.95 6.54
N GLU A 163 -3.89 -14.31 7.68
CA GLU A 163 -3.17 -13.06 7.83
C GLU A 163 -1.83 -13.29 8.57
N HIS A 164 -1.09 -14.32 8.18
CA HIS A 164 0.21 -14.68 8.75
C HIS A 164 0.20 -14.93 10.27
N ASN A 165 -0.87 -15.54 10.78
CA ASN A 165 -1.14 -15.71 12.23
C ASN A 165 -1.24 -14.37 12.98
N GLY A 166 -1.73 -13.35 12.30
CA GLY A 166 -1.81 -11.99 12.82
C GLY A 166 -2.95 -11.75 13.79
N TYR A 167 -2.66 -10.94 14.78
CA TYR A 167 -3.63 -10.44 15.76
C TYR A 167 -4.18 -9.09 15.33
N PHE A 168 -5.44 -8.87 15.64
CA PHE A 168 -6.13 -7.63 15.30
C PHE A 168 -6.87 -7.08 16.50
N ILE A 169 -6.92 -5.76 16.61
CA ILE A 169 -7.76 -5.05 17.57
C ILE A 169 -9.12 -4.75 16.94
N ASP A 170 -10.17 -4.68 17.81
CA ASP A 170 -11.55 -4.54 17.34
C ASP A 170 -11.88 -3.10 16.92
N PRO A 171 -12.23 -2.85 15.65
CA PRO A 171 -12.67 -1.54 15.18
C PRO A 171 -13.93 -1.01 15.90
N ALA A 172 -14.74 -1.89 16.51
CA ALA A 172 -15.94 -1.47 17.25
C ALA A 172 -15.61 -0.86 18.61
N ASN A 173 -14.47 -1.21 19.21
CA ASN A 173 -14.11 -0.74 20.54
C ASN A 173 -13.71 0.76 20.50
N PRO A 174 -14.42 1.66 21.25
CA PRO A 174 -14.11 3.08 21.22
C PRO A 174 -12.74 3.44 21.81
N GLN A 175 -12.21 2.64 22.74
CA GLN A 175 -10.86 2.85 23.27
C GLN A 175 -9.79 2.59 22.19
N VAL A 176 -9.97 1.54 21.37
CA VAL A 176 -9.13 1.27 20.21
C VAL A 176 -9.15 2.44 19.23
N GLN A 177 -10.33 2.95 18.90
CA GLN A 177 -10.45 4.11 18.01
C GLN A 177 -9.79 5.36 18.57
N ASN A 178 -9.91 5.61 19.88
CA ASN A 178 -9.29 6.75 20.52
C ASN A 178 -7.75 6.62 20.55
N PHE A 179 -7.23 5.46 20.92
CA PHE A 179 -5.79 5.18 20.88
C PHE A 179 -5.20 5.44 19.49
N LEU A 180 -5.77 4.85 18.44
CA LEU A 180 -5.28 5.01 17.07
C LEU A 180 -5.39 6.46 16.59
N TYR A 181 -6.44 7.18 16.99
CA TYR A 181 -6.62 8.59 16.67
C TYR A 181 -5.56 9.46 17.37
N GLU A 182 -5.28 9.22 18.65
CA GLU A 182 -4.24 9.93 19.39
C GLU A 182 -2.84 9.67 18.78
N LEU A 183 -2.57 8.43 18.37
CA LEU A 183 -1.31 8.07 17.73
C LEU A 183 -1.14 8.78 16.37
N LEU A 184 -2.19 8.83 15.55
CA LEU A 184 -2.18 9.61 14.30
C LEU A 184 -1.99 11.10 14.57
N SER A 185 -2.66 11.66 15.60
CA SER A 185 -2.51 13.07 15.99
C SER A 185 -1.06 13.36 16.39
N GLU A 186 -0.46 12.50 17.22
CA GLU A 186 0.94 12.63 17.62
C GLU A 186 1.88 12.65 16.42
N ILE A 187 1.70 11.72 15.46
CA ILE A 187 2.53 11.65 14.25
C ILE A 187 2.40 12.93 13.44
N ILE A 188 1.18 13.37 13.17
CA ILE A 188 0.92 14.57 12.36
C ILE A 188 1.47 15.83 13.02
N GLU A 189 1.29 15.99 14.32
CA GLU A 189 1.72 17.20 15.04
C GLU A 189 3.23 17.28 15.24
N ARG A 190 3.87 16.16 15.53
CA ARG A 190 5.32 16.14 15.80
C ARG A 190 6.16 16.11 14.54
N TYR A 191 5.69 15.45 13.48
CA TYR A 191 6.52 15.12 12.32
C TYR A 191 6.08 15.82 11.03
N GLN A 192 4.84 16.30 10.94
CA GLN A 192 4.29 17.02 9.79
C GLN A 192 4.55 16.29 8.45
N PRO A 193 4.12 15.03 8.30
CA PRO A 193 4.27 14.30 7.06
C PRO A 193 3.39 14.90 5.96
N ASP A 194 3.70 14.59 4.70
CA ASP A 194 2.88 14.99 3.54
C ASP A 194 1.58 14.19 3.45
N GLY A 195 1.56 12.98 3.98
CA GLY A 195 0.36 12.13 3.96
C GLY A 195 0.36 11.01 5.00
N ILE A 196 -0.83 10.45 5.16
CA ILE A 196 -1.09 9.20 5.89
C ILE A 196 -1.62 8.18 4.89
N ASN A 197 -1.12 6.95 4.97
CA ASN A 197 -1.61 5.81 4.19
C ASN A 197 -2.10 4.73 5.16
N LEU A 198 -3.43 4.62 5.30
CA LEU A 198 -4.06 3.65 6.18
C LEU A 198 -4.03 2.27 5.54
N ASP A 199 -3.23 1.37 6.09
CA ASP A 199 -3.24 -0.05 5.76
C ASP A 199 -3.92 -0.86 6.86
N TYR A 200 -4.30 -2.10 6.56
CA TYR A 200 -5.10 -2.93 7.48
C TYR A 200 -6.31 -2.18 8.07
N ILE A 201 -6.85 -1.23 7.32
CA ILE A 201 -8.05 -0.46 7.64
C ILE A 201 -9.30 -1.31 7.32
N ARG A 202 -9.44 -2.39 8.06
CA ARG A 202 -10.41 -3.46 7.82
C ARG A 202 -10.42 -4.49 8.95
N TYR A 203 -11.42 -5.34 8.95
CA TYR A 203 -11.38 -6.58 9.72
C TYR A 203 -10.44 -7.61 9.09
N PRO A 204 -9.98 -8.62 9.86
CA PRO A 204 -9.26 -9.75 9.30
C PRO A 204 -10.08 -10.47 8.24
N GLN A 205 -9.41 -11.18 7.34
CA GLN A 205 -10.09 -11.87 6.26
C GLN A 205 -10.99 -13.00 6.78
N SER A 206 -12.26 -12.93 6.40
CA SER A 206 -13.21 -14.04 6.48
C SER A 206 -13.19 -14.89 5.20
N LEU A 207 -13.76 -16.08 5.25
CA LEU A 207 -14.02 -16.87 4.04
C LEU A 207 -14.93 -16.09 3.07
N SER A 208 -14.97 -16.50 1.81
CA SER A 208 -15.96 -15.98 0.86
C SER A 208 -17.36 -16.54 1.18
N PRO A 209 -18.44 -15.77 0.93
CA PRO A 209 -19.83 -16.22 1.13
C PRO A 209 -20.21 -17.53 0.45
N ILE A 210 -19.46 -17.96 -0.55
CA ILE A 210 -19.69 -19.25 -1.26
C ILE A 210 -19.28 -20.47 -0.42
N TYR A 211 -18.51 -20.29 0.64
CA TYR A 211 -18.06 -21.42 1.48
C TYR A 211 -19.02 -21.70 2.64
N PRO A 212 -19.23 -22.98 3.00
CA PRO A 212 -20.24 -23.40 3.98
C PRO A 212 -20.10 -22.76 5.36
N ASN A 213 -18.87 -22.48 5.81
CA ASN A 213 -18.60 -21.95 7.14
C ASN A 213 -18.27 -20.43 7.11
N TYR A 214 -18.84 -19.74 6.13
CA TYR A 214 -18.63 -18.29 5.98
C TYR A 214 -18.99 -17.53 7.25
N ASP A 215 -20.17 -17.76 7.82
CA ASP A 215 -20.63 -17.07 9.03
C ASP A 215 -19.68 -17.30 10.22
N MET A 216 -19.24 -18.54 10.43
CA MET A 216 -18.32 -18.91 11.52
C MET A 216 -16.93 -18.30 11.39
N SER A 217 -16.52 -17.97 10.17
CA SER A 217 -15.23 -17.33 9.86
C SER A 217 -15.24 -15.80 10.03
N ASN A 218 -16.42 -15.19 10.21
CA ASN A 218 -16.57 -13.76 10.31
C ASN A 218 -16.00 -13.22 11.63
N TRP A 219 -15.40 -12.05 11.56
CA TRP A 219 -14.78 -11.33 12.68
C TRP A 219 -15.68 -10.23 13.25
N GLY A 220 -15.34 -9.73 14.43
CA GLY A 220 -16.05 -8.66 15.12
C GLY A 220 -17.02 -9.15 16.19
N TYR A 221 -16.90 -10.39 16.65
CA TYR A 221 -17.78 -10.98 17.65
C TYR A 221 -17.25 -10.77 19.09
N THR A 222 -16.77 -9.58 19.38
CA THR A 222 -16.36 -9.17 20.73
C THR A 222 -17.59 -8.93 21.59
N SER A 223 -17.44 -9.05 22.92
CA SER A 223 -18.53 -8.77 23.86
C SER A 223 -19.06 -7.35 23.69
N PHE A 224 -18.17 -6.37 23.44
CA PHE A 224 -18.56 -4.98 23.19
C PHE A 224 -19.48 -4.86 21.96
N ALA A 225 -19.03 -5.36 20.81
CA ALA A 225 -19.77 -5.25 19.56
C ALA A 225 -21.10 -6.01 19.61
N ARG A 226 -21.12 -7.20 20.25
CA ARG A 226 -22.32 -8.02 20.42
C ARG A 226 -23.36 -7.30 21.28
N ASN A 227 -22.94 -6.75 22.42
CA ASN A 227 -23.86 -6.05 23.33
C ASN A 227 -24.43 -4.79 22.66
N GLU A 228 -23.59 -3.96 22.03
CA GLU A 228 -24.07 -2.75 21.35
C GLU A 228 -25.07 -3.08 20.23
N PHE A 229 -24.81 -4.14 19.44
CA PHE A 229 -25.75 -4.59 18.42
C PHE A 229 -27.04 -5.14 19.01
N LYS A 230 -26.96 -5.92 20.10
CA LYS A 230 -28.12 -6.43 20.82
C LYS A 230 -28.98 -5.31 21.37
N ASP A 231 -28.37 -4.27 21.94
CA ASP A 231 -29.09 -3.09 22.43
C ASP A 231 -29.85 -2.36 21.32
N MET A 232 -29.28 -2.31 20.10
CA MET A 232 -29.92 -1.66 18.96
C MET A 232 -31.01 -2.51 18.27
N TYR A 233 -30.83 -3.83 18.21
CA TYR A 233 -31.68 -4.71 17.39
C TYR A 233 -32.38 -5.82 18.17
N GLY A 234 -32.15 -5.95 19.47
CA GLY A 234 -32.79 -6.93 20.34
C GLY A 234 -32.27 -8.36 20.24
N VAL A 235 -31.26 -8.63 19.37
CA VAL A 235 -30.72 -9.96 19.10
C VAL A 235 -29.20 -9.95 19.21
N ASP A 236 -28.63 -10.93 19.90
CA ASP A 236 -27.19 -11.13 19.91
C ASP A 236 -26.75 -11.65 18.52
N PRO A 237 -25.80 -10.98 17.82
CA PRO A 237 -25.41 -11.36 16.47
C PRO A 237 -24.74 -12.74 16.39
N ILE A 238 -24.34 -13.35 17.51
CA ILE A 238 -23.84 -14.73 17.53
C ILE A 238 -24.92 -15.74 17.14
N GLU A 239 -26.20 -15.40 17.34
CA GLU A 239 -27.33 -16.24 16.98
C GLU A 239 -27.68 -16.15 15.49
N LEU A 240 -27.24 -15.08 14.80
CA LEU A 240 -27.59 -14.82 13.41
C LEU A 240 -26.92 -15.82 12.46
N LYS A 241 -27.69 -16.29 11.48
CA LYS A 241 -27.22 -17.00 10.29
C LYS A 241 -27.17 -16.02 9.11
N THR A 242 -26.46 -16.38 8.06
CA THR A 242 -26.38 -15.56 6.83
C THR A 242 -27.73 -15.34 6.15
N THR A 243 -28.72 -16.20 6.43
CA THR A 243 -30.10 -16.14 5.90
C THR A 243 -31.01 -15.24 6.74
N ASP A 244 -30.57 -14.83 7.93
CA ASP A 244 -31.41 -14.01 8.80
C ASP A 244 -31.53 -12.58 8.26
N PRO A 245 -32.73 -11.93 8.38
CA PRO A 245 -32.90 -10.54 7.93
C PRO A 245 -31.93 -9.56 8.58
N LEU A 246 -31.53 -9.80 9.82
CA LEU A 246 -30.58 -8.94 10.56
C LEU A 246 -29.12 -9.17 10.20
N TRP A 247 -28.77 -10.20 9.41
CA TRP A 247 -27.38 -10.44 8.98
C TRP A 247 -26.78 -9.25 8.20
N GLY A 248 -27.58 -8.65 7.31
CA GLY A 248 -27.18 -7.46 6.57
C GLY A 248 -26.89 -6.28 7.49
N TYR A 249 -27.68 -6.08 8.54
CA TYR A 249 -27.47 -5.03 9.55
C TYR A 249 -26.22 -5.30 10.39
N TRP A 250 -25.95 -6.55 10.76
CA TRP A 250 -24.70 -6.91 11.45
C TRP A 250 -23.45 -6.64 10.59
N LYS A 251 -23.50 -6.97 9.31
CA LYS A 251 -22.44 -6.64 8.38
C LYS A 251 -22.23 -5.13 8.25
N MET A 252 -23.32 -4.37 8.11
CA MET A 252 -23.29 -2.92 8.02
C MET A 252 -22.79 -2.28 9.33
N TYR A 253 -23.22 -2.75 10.48
CA TYR A 253 -22.75 -2.28 11.80
C TYR A 253 -21.22 -2.35 11.85
N ARG A 254 -20.63 -3.50 11.59
CA ARG A 254 -19.18 -3.69 11.67
C ARG A 254 -18.43 -2.82 10.64
N SER A 255 -18.86 -2.79 9.38
CA SER A 255 -18.24 -1.94 8.36
C SER A 255 -18.35 -0.44 8.68
N THR A 256 -19.42 -0.02 9.35
CA THR A 256 -19.58 1.35 9.84
C THR A 256 -18.55 1.72 10.91
N LYS A 257 -18.13 0.77 11.76
CA LYS A 257 -17.09 1.03 12.76
C LYS A 257 -15.73 1.36 12.09
N VAL A 258 -15.37 0.63 11.05
CA VAL A 258 -14.19 0.96 10.22
C VAL A 258 -14.36 2.32 9.53
N THR A 259 -15.52 2.54 8.90
CA THR A 259 -15.85 3.81 8.22
C THR A 259 -15.79 5.01 9.16
N ASN A 260 -16.24 4.87 10.40
CA ASN A 260 -16.17 5.93 11.41
C ASN A 260 -14.74 6.33 11.74
N PHE A 261 -13.82 5.34 11.82
CA PHE A 261 -12.41 5.65 12.02
C PHE A 261 -11.82 6.38 10.79
N VAL A 262 -12.08 5.90 9.57
CA VAL A 262 -11.64 6.56 8.34
C VAL A 262 -12.14 8.00 8.27
N ARG A 263 -13.42 8.24 8.61
CA ARG A 263 -14.00 9.59 8.67
C ARG A 263 -13.28 10.49 9.67
N LYS A 264 -13.02 9.99 10.90
CA LYS A 264 -12.28 10.74 11.95
C LYS A 264 -10.85 11.07 11.49
N ALA A 265 -10.13 10.10 10.93
CA ALA A 265 -8.79 10.28 10.37
C ALA A 265 -8.80 11.32 9.22
N GLY A 266 -9.79 11.25 8.33
CA GLY A 266 -9.96 12.21 7.24
C GLY A 266 -10.22 13.64 7.71
N MET A 267 -11.01 13.80 8.76
CA MET A 267 -11.23 15.12 9.39
C MET A 267 -9.94 15.69 10.01
N LEU A 268 -9.18 14.86 10.71
CA LEU A 268 -7.88 15.22 11.28
C LEU A 268 -6.89 15.64 10.20
N CYS A 269 -6.71 14.80 9.18
CA CYS A 269 -5.76 15.06 8.10
C CYS A 269 -6.10 16.35 7.34
N ARG A 270 -7.37 16.59 7.02
CA ARG A 270 -7.80 17.85 6.37
C ARG A 270 -7.54 19.07 7.24
N ALA A 271 -7.82 19.00 8.54
CA ALA A 271 -7.55 20.11 9.46
C ALA A 271 -6.08 20.48 9.55
N LYS A 272 -5.18 19.56 9.23
CA LYS A 272 -3.71 19.72 9.27
C LYS A 272 -3.07 19.80 7.87
N ASN A 273 -3.89 19.83 6.80
CA ASN A 273 -3.43 19.83 5.40
C ASN A 273 -2.51 18.65 5.05
N VAL A 274 -2.83 17.47 5.57
CA VAL A 274 -2.14 16.20 5.32
C VAL A 274 -3.00 15.33 4.41
N MET A 275 -2.43 14.73 3.37
CA MET A 275 -3.15 13.85 2.47
C MET A 275 -3.52 12.54 3.16
N LEU A 276 -4.79 12.08 3.05
CA LEU A 276 -5.19 10.77 3.54
C LEU A 276 -5.44 9.82 2.38
N THR A 277 -4.70 8.71 2.35
CA THR A 277 -4.94 7.59 1.43
C THR A 277 -5.24 6.31 2.20
N ALA A 278 -5.91 5.37 1.54
CA ALA A 278 -6.20 4.07 2.13
C ALA A 278 -5.80 2.93 1.19
N VAL A 279 -5.17 1.92 1.75
CA VAL A 279 -4.92 0.63 1.08
C VAL A 279 -6.24 -0.13 0.99
N ILE A 280 -6.63 -0.52 -0.22
CA ILE A 280 -7.90 -1.20 -0.44
C ILE A 280 -7.72 -2.49 -1.26
N PHE A 281 -8.63 -3.44 -1.03
CA PHE A 281 -8.81 -4.58 -1.94
C PHE A 281 -9.70 -4.14 -3.10
N PRO A 282 -9.22 -4.23 -4.36
CA PRO A 282 -9.88 -3.61 -5.52
C PRO A 282 -11.29 -4.12 -5.78
N ASN A 283 -11.52 -5.43 -5.64
CA ASN A 283 -12.85 -6.02 -5.83
C ASN A 283 -13.78 -5.60 -4.69
N ARG A 284 -14.72 -4.70 -4.99
CA ARG A 284 -15.63 -4.09 -4.02
C ARG A 284 -16.47 -5.11 -3.24
N ALA A 285 -17.05 -6.07 -3.93
CA ALA A 285 -17.90 -7.07 -3.29
C ALA A 285 -17.08 -7.94 -2.33
N SER A 286 -15.95 -8.45 -2.78
CA SER A 286 -15.04 -9.24 -1.95
C SER A 286 -14.49 -8.42 -0.77
N ALA A 287 -14.11 -7.17 -0.96
CA ALA A 287 -13.62 -6.30 0.11
C ALA A 287 -14.69 -6.11 1.20
N MET A 288 -15.95 -5.90 0.80
CA MET A 288 -17.05 -5.76 1.75
C MET A 288 -17.42 -7.08 2.42
N ASP A 289 -17.48 -8.18 1.67
CA ASP A 289 -17.96 -9.47 2.19
C ASP A 289 -16.93 -10.17 3.08
N THR A 290 -15.63 -10.04 2.74
CA THR A 290 -14.59 -10.81 3.44
C THR A 290 -13.76 -9.99 4.42
N LYS A 291 -13.80 -8.64 4.33
CA LYS A 291 -12.94 -7.74 5.10
C LYS A 291 -13.69 -6.56 5.73
N LEU A 292 -14.98 -6.40 5.43
CA LEU A 292 -15.82 -5.28 5.89
C LEU A 292 -15.21 -3.90 5.55
N GLN A 293 -14.58 -3.83 4.36
CA GLN A 293 -13.92 -2.64 3.83
C GLN A 293 -14.84 -1.93 2.84
N ASP A 294 -15.65 -0.97 3.33
CA ASP A 294 -16.63 -0.22 2.53
C ASP A 294 -16.00 1.03 1.86
N TRP A 295 -14.95 0.81 1.08
CA TRP A 295 -14.21 1.89 0.45
C TRP A 295 -15.03 2.72 -0.56
N LYS A 296 -16.09 2.16 -1.14
CA LYS A 296 -17.01 2.91 -2.00
C LYS A 296 -17.69 4.03 -1.20
N ASN A 297 -18.13 3.74 0.01
CA ASN A 297 -18.73 4.72 0.91
C ASN A 297 -17.70 5.80 1.31
N TRP A 298 -16.45 5.42 1.58
CA TRP A 298 -15.41 6.39 1.92
C TRP A 298 -15.15 7.38 0.79
N SER A 299 -15.15 6.90 -0.44
CA SER A 299 -15.02 7.72 -1.64
C SER A 299 -16.23 8.62 -1.87
N ALA A 300 -17.44 8.07 -1.77
CA ALA A 300 -18.68 8.81 -2.01
C ALA A 300 -18.86 9.99 -1.03
N ASN A 301 -18.33 9.86 0.19
CA ASN A 301 -18.42 10.89 1.24
C ASN A 301 -17.13 11.72 1.37
N ASN A 302 -16.15 11.57 0.47
CA ASN A 302 -14.87 12.27 0.51
C ASN A 302 -14.13 12.10 1.86
N PHE A 303 -14.18 10.91 2.49
CA PHE A 303 -13.47 10.66 3.72
C PHE A 303 -11.97 10.47 3.51
N VAL A 304 -11.56 10.10 2.30
CA VAL A 304 -10.17 9.93 1.86
C VAL A 304 -9.89 10.77 0.61
N ASP A 305 -8.64 11.18 0.41
CA ASP A 305 -8.19 11.89 -0.78
C ASP A 305 -7.86 10.93 -1.92
N GLY A 306 -7.50 9.69 -1.60
CA GLY A 306 -7.15 8.69 -2.61
C GLY A 306 -7.11 7.26 -2.09
N PHE A 307 -7.03 6.34 -3.05
CA PHE A 307 -6.85 4.92 -2.81
C PHE A 307 -5.53 4.42 -3.37
N THR A 308 -4.94 3.46 -2.65
CA THR A 308 -3.75 2.71 -3.03
C THR A 308 -4.09 1.21 -3.05
N PRO A 309 -4.84 0.75 -4.08
CA PRO A 309 -5.31 -0.63 -4.16
C PRO A 309 -4.16 -1.61 -4.36
N LEU A 310 -4.33 -2.82 -3.80
CA LEU A 310 -3.39 -3.92 -3.93
C LEU A 310 -3.63 -4.67 -5.25
N PHE A 311 -2.82 -4.40 -6.28
CA PHE A 311 -2.84 -5.16 -7.53
C PHE A 311 -1.87 -6.35 -7.44
N LEU A 312 -2.30 -7.40 -6.73
CA LEU A 312 -1.51 -8.59 -6.40
C LEU A 312 -1.40 -9.53 -7.61
N THR A 313 -0.78 -9.06 -8.69
CA THR A 313 -0.66 -9.83 -9.95
C THR A 313 0.54 -9.36 -10.78
N CYS A 314 1.14 -10.28 -11.53
CA CYS A 314 2.07 -9.95 -12.62
C CYS A 314 1.35 -9.76 -13.97
N ASP A 315 0.12 -10.28 -14.11
CA ASP A 315 -0.64 -10.22 -15.35
C ASP A 315 -1.24 -8.82 -15.57
N ASP A 316 -0.90 -8.20 -16.69
CA ASP A 316 -1.35 -6.85 -17.04
C ASP A 316 -2.86 -6.76 -17.28
N LYS A 317 -3.49 -7.80 -17.84
CA LYS A 317 -4.95 -7.83 -18.04
C LYS A 317 -5.70 -7.88 -16.72
N THR A 318 -5.22 -8.70 -15.80
CA THR A 318 -5.78 -8.76 -14.43
C THR A 318 -5.60 -7.42 -13.72
N ALA A 319 -4.42 -6.80 -13.80
CA ALA A 319 -4.18 -5.47 -13.24
C ALA A 319 -5.14 -4.42 -13.82
N ILE A 320 -5.36 -4.42 -15.14
CA ILE A 320 -6.32 -3.53 -15.81
C ILE A 320 -7.74 -3.76 -15.29
N ASN A 321 -8.21 -5.00 -15.20
CA ASN A 321 -9.54 -5.31 -14.69
C ASN A 321 -9.73 -4.80 -13.25
N LEU A 322 -8.69 -4.91 -12.41
CA LEU A 322 -8.72 -4.40 -11.03
C LEU A 322 -8.73 -2.85 -11.00
N MET A 323 -7.97 -2.19 -11.89
CA MET A 323 -8.01 -0.72 -12.04
C MET A 323 -9.41 -0.24 -12.44
N GLU A 324 -10.01 -0.86 -13.46
CA GLU A 324 -11.35 -0.54 -13.94
C GLU A 324 -12.42 -0.76 -12.86
N GLU A 325 -12.31 -1.82 -12.06
CA GLU A 325 -13.24 -2.08 -10.96
C GLU A 325 -13.25 -0.91 -9.95
N VAL A 326 -12.06 -0.42 -9.57
CA VAL A 326 -11.97 0.73 -8.66
C VAL A 326 -12.47 2.01 -9.34
N LEU A 327 -12.09 2.27 -10.60
CA LEU A 327 -12.50 3.45 -11.34
C LEU A 327 -14.02 3.55 -11.52
N ARG A 328 -14.71 2.43 -11.77
CA ARG A 328 -16.18 2.37 -11.88
C ARG A 328 -16.91 2.67 -10.57
N ASN A 329 -16.28 2.42 -9.44
CA ASN A 329 -16.93 2.46 -8.12
C ASN A 329 -16.51 3.66 -7.24
N LYS A 330 -15.37 4.29 -7.53
CA LYS A 330 -14.93 5.48 -6.80
C LYS A 330 -15.63 6.76 -7.30
N SER A 331 -15.66 7.80 -6.47
CA SER A 331 -16.08 9.13 -6.90
C SER A 331 -14.99 9.80 -7.75
N ALA A 332 -15.37 10.79 -8.56
CA ALA A 332 -14.43 11.53 -9.40
C ALA A 332 -13.37 12.29 -8.58
N SER A 333 -13.73 12.77 -7.39
CA SER A 333 -12.84 13.53 -6.49
C SER A 333 -11.76 12.68 -5.84
N THR A 334 -11.98 11.36 -5.67
CA THR A 334 -11.01 10.47 -5.04
C THR A 334 -9.93 10.07 -6.05
N LYS A 335 -8.68 10.33 -5.73
CA LYS A 335 -7.53 9.94 -6.55
C LYS A 335 -7.32 8.42 -6.51
N LEU A 336 -6.69 7.89 -7.54
CA LEU A 336 -6.33 6.47 -7.60
C LEU A 336 -4.85 6.35 -7.94
N TYR A 337 -4.12 5.63 -7.09
CA TYR A 337 -2.69 5.35 -7.25
C TYR A 337 -2.51 3.83 -7.40
N ALA A 338 -1.93 3.39 -8.51
CA ALA A 338 -1.74 1.95 -8.75
C ALA A 338 -0.72 1.37 -7.75
N GLY A 339 -1.13 0.44 -6.90
CA GLY A 339 -0.23 -0.33 -6.05
C GLY A 339 0.35 -1.52 -6.83
N LEU A 340 1.60 -1.40 -7.28
CA LEU A 340 2.28 -2.37 -8.14
C LEU A 340 3.21 -3.27 -7.32
N PHE A 341 3.02 -4.58 -7.43
CA PHE A 341 3.72 -5.56 -6.60
C PHE A 341 4.81 -6.27 -7.40
N VAL A 342 6.03 -5.71 -7.40
CA VAL A 342 7.20 -6.29 -8.09
C VAL A 342 7.58 -7.67 -7.55
N THR A 343 7.17 -8.02 -6.33
CA THR A 343 7.34 -9.35 -5.75
C THR A 343 6.65 -10.46 -6.56
N PHE A 344 5.57 -10.14 -7.29
CA PHE A 344 4.86 -11.07 -8.16
C PHE A 344 5.43 -11.13 -9.58
N MET A 345 6.29 -10.19 -9.97
CA MET A 345 6.78 -10.05 -11.34
C MET A 345 8.04 -10.86 -11.63
N ASN A 346 8.60 -11.55 -10.63
CA ASN A 346 9.77 -12.43 -10.76
C ASN A 346 10.95 -11.80 -11.53
N GLY A 347 11.19 -10.49 -11.36
CA GLY A 347 12.23 -9.74 -12.06
C GLY A 347 11.86 -9.29 -13.48
N SER A 348 10.62 -9.46 -13.91
CA SER A 348 10.15 -9.03 -15.24
C SER A 348 9.99 -7.51 -15.34
N ASN A 349 10.95 -6.84 -15.97
CA ASN A 349 10.85 -5.41 -16.29
C ASN A 349 9.67 -5.11 -17.23
N SER A 350 9.40 -6.02 -18.18
CA SER A 350 8.29 -5.89 -19.12
C SER A 350 6.94 -5.79 -18.42
N ASP A 351 6.71 -6.61 -17.38
CA ASP A 351 5.43 -6.61 -16.67
C ASP A 351 5.27 -5.34 -15.85
N LEU A 352 6.35 -4.86 -15.20
CA LEU A 352 6.33 -3.57 -14.51
C LEU A 352 6.00 -2.41 -15.47
N ILE A 353 6.68 -2.34 -16.61
CA ILE A 353 6.44 -1.30 -17.62
C ILE A 353 5.00 -1.36 -18.13
N LYS A 354 4.47 -2.54 -18.46
CA LYS A 354 3.08 -2.70 -18.93
C LYS A 354 2.06 -2.21 -17.90
N GLN A 355 2.26 -2.54 -16.62
CA GLN A 355 1.36 -2.09 -15.56
C GLN A 355 1.46 -0.58 -15.33
N ILE A 356 2.66 0.02 -15.41
CA ILE A 356 2.84 1.48 -15.36
C ILE A 356 2.12 2.16 -16.54
N HIS A 357 2.29 1.61 -17.74
CA HIS A 357 1.62 2.12 -18.93
C HIS A 357 0.09 2.02 -18.80
N ALA A 358 -0.42 0.89 -18.27
CA ALA A 358 -1.83 0.74 -18.01
C ALA A 358 -2.33 1.83 -17.04
N ALA A 359 -1.64 2.06 -15.94
CA ALA A 359 -2.00 3.11 -14.97
C ALA A 359 -2.09 4.50 -15.63
N ARG A 360 -1.11 4.86 -16.46
CA ARG A 360 -1.11 6.15 -17.19
C ARG A 360 -2.21 6.23 -18.26
N ARG A 361 -2.44 5.14 -19.01
CA ARG A 361 -3.50 5.04 -20.03
C ARG A 361 -4.88 5.24 -19.42
N TYR A 362 -5.11 4.77 -18.20
CA TYR A 362 -6.36 4.99 -17.44
C TYR A 362 -6.34 6.30 -16.64
N SER A 363 -5.35 7.17 -16.85
CA SER A 363 -5.21 8.48 -16.20
C SER A 363 -5.25 8.38 -14.66
N LEU A 364 -4.62 7.36 -14.09
CA LEU A 364 -4.45 7.29 -12.65
C LEU A 364 -3.56 8.44 -12.17
N SER A 365 -3.74 8.84 -10.92
CA SER A 365 -2.99 9.97 -10.32
C SER A 365 -1.53 9.64 -10.00
N GLY A 366 -1.12 8.40 -10.21
CA GLY A 366 0.23 7.91 -10.00
C GLY A 366 0.26 6.43 -9.67
N LEU A 367 1.40 6.00 -9.19
CA LEU A 367 1.67 4.61 -8.82
C LEU A 367 2.57 4.53 -7.59
N ILE A 368 2.51 3.39 -6.91
CA ILE A 368 3.33 3.10 -5.74
C ILE A 368 3.83 1.66 -5.88
N ILE A 369 5.13 1.47 -5.84
CA ILE A 369 5.77 0.16 -5.99
C ILE A 369 5.91 -0.51 -4.63
N PHE A 370 5.46 -1.74 -4.49
CA PHE A 370 5.67 -2.58 -3.32
C PHE A 370 6.75 -3.63 -3.64
N ASP A 371 7.86 -3.58 -2.98
CA ASP A 371 8.36 -2.60 -2.05
C ASP A 371 9.85 -2.33 -2.33
N TYR A 372 10.46 -1.42 -1.59
CA TYR A 372 11.86 -1.04 -1.78
C TYR A 372 12.83 -2.23 -1.69
N ALA A 373 12.60 -3.17 -0.77
CA ALA A 373 13.45 -4.34 -0.58
C ALA A 373 13.52 -5.25 -1.83
N HIS A 374 12.47 -5.23 -2.67
CA HIS A 374 12.38 -5.99 -3.92
C HIS A 374 12.67 -5.16 -5.17
N LEU A 375 12.93 -3.85 -5.01
CA LEU A 375 13.28 -2.96 -6.11
C LEU A 375 14.78 -3.06 -6.41
N ASN A 376 15.15 -4.13 -7.13
CA ASN A 376 16.52 -4.40 -7.51
C ASN A 376 17.07 -3.40 -8.54
N ASP A 377 18.38 -3.44 -8.82
CA ASP A 377 19.04 -2.49 -9.72
C ASP A 377 18.51 -2.55 -11.15
N THR A 378 18.04 -3.71 -11.61
CA THR A 378 17.44 -3.88 -12.94
C THR A 378 16.11 -3.12 -13.03
N TYR A 379 15.26 -3.19 -12.01
CA TYR A 379 14.04 -2.38 -11.95
C TYR A 379 14.36 -0.90 -11.87
N VAL A 380 15.29 -0.50 -11.00
CA VAL A 380 15.73 0.90 -10.86
C VAL A 380 16.23 1.46 -12.18
N SER A 381 17.14 0.76 -12.85
CA SER A 381 17.65 1.15 -14.18
C SER A 381 16.52 1.31 -15.21
N THR A 382 15.59 0.35 -15.23
CA THR A 382 14.41 0.41 -16.10
C THR A 382 13.56 1.64 -15.84
N LEU A 383 13.25 1.95 -14.56
CA LEU A 383 12.48 3.14 -14.20
C LEU A 383 13.21 4.41 -14.66
N THR A 384 14.50 4.52 -14.35
CA THR A 384 15.32 5.71 -14.62
C THR A 384 15.51 5.94 -16.14
N GLU A 385 15.77 4.89 -16.88
CA GLU A 385 16.10 4.99 -18.32
C GLU A 385 14.86 5.04 -19.21
N SER A 386 13.70 4.62 -18.71
CA SER A 386 12.48 4.53 -19.51
C SER A 386 11.30 5.32 -18.94
N VAL A 387 10.56 4.75 -17.99
CA VAL A 387 9.22 5.22 -17.64
C VAL A 387 9.18 6.46 -16.74
N PHE A 388 10.20 6.72 -15.93
CA PHE A 388 10.30 7.90 -15.07
C PHE A 388 11.24 8.98 -15.60
N ARG A 389 11.91 8.70 -16.71
CA ARG A 389 12.79 9.67 -17.34
C ARG A 389 11.99 10.87 -17.86
N PRO A 390 12.35 12.09 -17.48
CA PRO A 390 11.74 13.30 -18.07
C PRO A 390 11.99 13.28 -19.58
N ILE A 391 10.94 13.46 -20.37
CA ILE A 391 11.10 13.65 -21.81
C ILE A 391 11.80 15.00 -22.01
N LYS A 392 13.10 14.97 -22.30
CA LYS A 392 13.78 16.18 -22.80
C LYS A 392 13.17 16.47 -24.16
N LYS A 393 12.79 17.72 -24.43
CA LYS A 393 12.26 18.18 -25.72
C LYS A 393 13.15 17.81 -26.92
N GLU A 394 14.42 17.46 -26.68
CA GLU A 394 15.40 17.01 -27.70
C GLU A 394 15.14 15.60 -28.28
N TYR A 395 14.20 14.83 -27.70
CA TYR A 395 13.83 13.49 -28.18
C TYR A 395 12.51 13.44 -28.96
N VAL A 396 12.00 14.58 -29.41
CA VAL A 396 10.98 14.55 -30.45
C VAL A 396 11.65 13.98 -31.70
N ILE A 397 11.28 12.72 -32.06
CA ILE A 397 11.76 12.08 -33.29
C ILE A 397 11.28 12.99 -34.43
N GLN A 398 12.20 13.69 -35.04
CA GLN A 398 11.89 14.44 -36.27
C GLN A 398 11.78 13.45 -37.42
N GLU A 399 10.90 13.72 -38.36
CA GLU A 399 10.80 12.88 -39.58
C GLU A 399 12.15 12.65 -40.28
N SER A 400 13.10 13.60 -40.13
CA SER A 400 14.48 13.49 -40.57
C SER A 400 15.28 12.39 -39.89
N ASP A 401 14.86 11.86 -38.75
CA ASP A 401 15.55 10.81 -38.01
C ASP A 401 15.09 9.40 -38.43
N ILE A 402 14.08 9.35 -39.32
CA ILE A 402 13.50 8.12 -39.86
C ILE A 402 14.08 7.88 -41.24
N GLN A 403 14.96 6.88 -41.40
CA GLN A 403 15.36 6.42 -42.72
C GLN A 403 14.43 5.30 -43.19
N LYS A 404 13.71 5.54 -44.29
CA LYS A 404 12.95 4.50 -44.99
C LYS A 404 13.85 3.86 -46.03
N THR A 405 14.31 2.66 -45.79
CA THR A 405 14.99 1.83 -46.79
C THR A 405 14.22 0.54 -46.94
N ASN A 406 13.73 0.27 -48.16
CA ASN A 406 13.11 -0.98 -48.60
C ASN A 406 12.08 -1.60 -47.62
N GLY A 407 11.14 -0.82 -47.07
CA GLY A 407 10.08 -1.30 -46.23
C GLY A 407 10.47 -1.54 -44.78
N THR A 408 11.72 -1.28 -44.38
CA THR A 408 12.18 -1.37 -43.00
C THR A 408 12.40 0.04 -42.41
N VAL A 409 11.95 0.29 -41.20
CA VAL A 409 12.20 1.54 -40.48
C VAL A 409 13.47 1.39 -39.66
N GLN A 410 14.48 2.20 -39.93
CA GLN A 410 15.73 2.26 -39.14
C GLN A 410 15.83 3.62 -38.45
N PHE A 411 16.19 3.62 -37.18
CA PHE A 411 16.45 4.83 -36.39
C PHE A 411 17.95 5.15 -36.40
N LYS A 412 18.31 6.40 -36.65
CA LYS A 412 19.69 6.86 -36.47
C LYS A 412 20.03 6.94 -35.01
N THR A 413 20.90 6.10 -34.52
CA THR A 413 21.48 6.22 -33.17
C THR A 413 22.52 7.34 -33.17
N LYS A 414 22.23 8.46 -32.51
CA LYS A 414 23.28 9.43 -32.17
C LYS A 414 24.13 8.84 -31.04
N GLU A 415 25.40 8.57 -31.29
CA GLU A 415 26.35 8.24 -30.22
C GLU A 415 26.41 9.40 -29.19
N ARG A 416 26.28 9.06 -27.93
CA ARG A 416 26.48 10.00 -26.82
C ARG A 416 27.92 10.47 -26.80
N ALA A 417 28.18 11.73 -27.07
CA ALA A 417 29.42 12.36 -26.64
C ALA A 417 29.52 12.27 -25.12
N ARG A 418 30.43 11.46 -24.61
CA ARG A 418 30.80 11.45 -23.18
C ARG A 418 31.43 12.80 -22.86
N ASP A 419 30.71 13.65 -22.15
CA ASP A 419 31.25 14.88 -21.57
C ASP A 419 32.24 14.48 -20.45
N ARG A 420 33.52 14.42 -20.80
CA ARG A 420 34.60 14.35 -19.84
C ARG A 420 34.82 15.76 -19.31
N ARG A 421 34.25 16.08 -18.15
CA ARG A 421 34.74 17.20 -17.36
C ARG A 421 35.72 16.67 -16.33
N LYS A 422 36.90 17.28 -16.38
CA LYS A 422 37.99 17.18 -15.41
C LYS A 422 37.58 17.65 -14.03
#